data_8a3fdb5aa0c3346e57ec31cb8220a7b5
#
_entry.id   8a3fdb5aa0c3346e57ec31cb8220a7b5
#
_cell.length_a   1.000
_cell.length_b   1.000
_cell.length_c   1.000
_cell.angle_alpha   90.00
_cell.angle_beta   90.00
_cell.angle_gamma   90.00
#
_symmetry.space_group_name_H-M   'P 1'
#
loop_
_entity.id
_entity.type
_entity.pdbx_description
1 polymer ?
#
loop_
_entity_poly.entity_id
_entity_poly.type
_entity_poly.pdbx_seq_one_letter_code
_entity_poly.pdbx_strand_id
1 'polypeptide(L)'
;MTPVNICDGWEVTTVEGLGGKDTGYHPIQAAVSETGGSQCGFCSPGMVMQLHAYLEEHPEATKLEIDNILDGNICRCTGYRPILDALKQFASDATHKKLDSLVDIEDIKLCRKTGDRCHGTCANAGHCTDYVAASAAWHQPTTLQDLQQILSQFTSETKYRIVGGNTGTGVFKRDEESYDYFVNINKIPELKAESTNPMSLGGNVSITDAIAFFNRVGKSEPMWTAIARHLGWIASYGIRNQGTLAGNLMMKNAHNDFPSDIYLSMATVGATLEIVDHSGASEQVSVEDFVTKDMNRKFIKTIHLSMAKWLPPKINIGFNRVMKYPAEFIANGGHRAGASRTFCRTFKIMPRSSNAHAYVNAGFVAHVDPENNFLISGKPTVVFGGISPTFTHATKTENFLMNKNMNDHEMFKEALQTLASELEPDFDPVLASPEYRKQLAMGLFYKVK
;
A
#
# COMPACT_ATOMS: atom_id res chain seq x y z
N MET A 1 8.58 -7.07 -10.65
CA MET A 1 8.64 -7.22 -12.13
C MET A 1 7.25 -7.53 -12.64
N THR A 2 6.82 -6.86 -13.70
CA THR A 2 5.51 -7.10 -14.33
C THR A 2 5.66 -8.20 -15.38
N PRO A 3 4.94 -9.32 -15.27
CA PRO A 3 4.95 -10.35 -16.28
C PRO A 3 4.40 -9.84 -17.62
N VAL A 4 5.03 -10.18 -18.73
CA VAL A 4 4.63 -9.71 -20.08
C VAL A 4 3.16 -10.05 -20.38
N ASN A 5 2.69 -11.21 -19.95
CA ASN A 5 1.31 -11.65 -20.18
C ASN A 5 0.24 -10.80 -19.46
N ILE A 6 0.62 -10.02 -18.45
CA ILE A 6 -0.30 -9.03 -17.81
C ILE A 6 -0.44 -7.80 -18.68
N CYS A 7 0.53 -7.51 -19.55
CA CYS A 7 0.53 -6.32 -20.40
C CYS A 7 -0.36 -6.48 -21.66
N ASP A 8 -1.08 -7.58 -21.78
CA ASP A 8 -2.00 -7.79 -22.89
C ASP A 8 -3.08 -6.68 -22.94
N GLY A 9 -3.12 -5.97 -24.05
CA GLY A 9 -3.99 -4.83 -24.27
C GLY A 9 -3.49 -3.51 -23.65
N TRP A 10 -2.26 -3.47 -23.12
CA TRP A 10 -1.63 -2.23 -22.67
C TRP A 10 -0.98 -1.49 -23.84
N GLU A 11 -1.06 -0.17 -23.79
CA GLU A 11 -0.19 0.71 -24.54
C GLU A 11 1.00 1.08 -23.66
N VAL A 12 2.23 0.82 -24.12
CA VAL A 12 3.45 1.00 -23.33
C VAL A 12 4.31 2.08 -23.96
N THR A 13 4.53 3.17 -23.26
CA THR A 13 5.46 4.24 -23.64
C THR A 13 6.72 4.12 -22.80
N THR A 14 7.87 4.06 -23.45
CA THR A 14 9.20 4.10 -22.83
C THR A 14 9.83 5.49 -22.94
N VAL A 15 10.97 5.72 -22.28
CA VAL A 15 11.63 7.02 -22.30
C VAL A 15 12.00 7.52 -23.72
N GLU A 16 12.27 6.60 -24.61
CA GLU A 16 12.53 6.88 -26.02
C GLU A 16 11.30 7.41 -26.76
N GLY A 17 10.10 7.00 -26.31
CA GLY A 17 8.81 7.50 -26.83
C GLY A 17 8.49 8.93 -26.43
N LEU A 18 9.11 9.46 -25.37
CA LEU A 18 8.89 10.84 -24.95
C LEU A 18 9.59 11.86 -25.84
N GLY A 19 10.76 11.51 -26.36
CA GLY A 19 11.56 12.39 -27.18
C GLY A 19 12.98 11.89 -27.36
N GLY A 20 13.66 12.42 -28.34
CA GLY A 20 15.02 12.06 -28.69
C GLY A 20 15.65 13.05 -29.66
N LYS A 21 16.79 12.68 -30.22
CA LYS A 21 17.59 13.55 -31.11
C LYS A 21 16.78 14.07 -32.30
N ASP A 22 16.01 13.18 -32.93
CA ASP A 22 15.31 13.52 -34.19
C ASP A 22 13.95 14.22 -33.95
N THR A 23 13.34 14.00 -32.79
CA THR A 23 12.02 14.54 -32.43
C THR A 23 12.07 15.70 -31.43
N GLY A 24 13.24 15.99 -30.90
CA GLY A 24 13.45 16.91 -29.77
C GLY A 24 13.27 16.20 -28.43
N TYR A 25 14.04 16.63 -27.43
CA TYR A 25 13.98 16.07 -26.08
C TYR A 25 12.77 16.59 -25.31
N HIS A 26 12.14 15.71 -24.55
CA HIS A 26 11.10 16.13 -23.62
C HIS A 26 11.69 17.05 -22.52
N PRO A 27 10.96 18.08 -22.05
CA PRO A 27 11.47 19.00 -21.03
C PRO A 27 12.06 18.33 -19.79
N ILE A 28 11.46 17.23 -19.31
CA ILE A 28 11.97 16.45 -18.16
C ILE A 28 13.34 15.84 -18.47
N GLN A 29 13.55 15.29 -19.68
CA GLN A 29 14.84 14.74 -20.10
C GLN A 29 15.91 15.85 -20.12
N ALA A 30 15.57 17.01 -20.68
CA ALA A 30 16.42 18.17 -20.74
C ALA A 30 16.83 18.65 -19.34
N ALA A 31 15.87 18.83 -18.43
CA ALA A 31 16.12 19.29 -17.08
C ALA A 31 17.08 18.37 -16.30
N VAL A 32 16.90 17.05 -16.41
CA VAL A 32 17.80 16.07 -15.75
C VAL A 32 19.23 16.17 -16.27
N SER A 33 19.42 16.45 -17.56
CA SER A 33 20.75 16.65 -18.15
C SER A 33 21.40 17.96 -17.68
N GLU A 34 20.68 19.06 -17.73
CA GLU A 34 21.19 20.41 -17.40
C GLU A 34 21.59 20.55 -15.93
N THR A 35 20.86 19.90 -15.02
CA THR A 35 21.18 19.95 -13.59
C THR A 35 22.33 19.01 -13.19
N GLY A 36 22.85 18.19 -14.11
CA GLY A 36 23.79 17.12 -13.79
C GLY A 36 23.11 15.95 -13.04
N GLY A 37 21.79 15.79 -13.19
CA GLY A 37 21.01 14.71 -12.60
C GLY A 37 21.27 13.33 -13.21
N SER A 38 22.05 13.25 -14.29
CA SER A 38 22.48 12.01 -14.91
C SER A 38 24.01 11.89 -14.92
N GLN A 39 24.54 10.78 -14.37
CA GLN A 39 25.97 10.46 -14.41
C GLN A 39 26.21 9.16 -15.17
N CYS A 40 25.96 7.99 -14.58
CA CYS A 40 26.04 6.72 -15.31
C CYS A 40 24.83 6.48 -16.24
N GLY A 41 23.73 7.21 -16.06
CA GLY A 41 22.53 7.14 -16.88
C GLY A 41 21.57 6.00 -16.55
N PHE A 42 21.98 5.03 -15.72
CA PHE A 42 21.22 3.80 -15.51
C PHE A 42 19.83 4.02 -14.86
N CYS A 43 19.71 4.97 -13.94
CA CYS A 43 18.43 5.30 -13.29
C CYS A 43 17.61 6.35 -14.05
N SER A 44 18.22 7.10 -14.97
CA SER A 44 17.61 8.27 -15.60
C SER A 44 16.31 7.96 -16.34
N PRO A 45 16.18 6.89 -17.13
CA PRO A 45 14.91 6.52 -17.75
C PRO A 45 13.77 6.35 -16.75
N GLY A 46 14.04 5.62 -15.65
CA GLY A 46 13.04 5.39 -14.61
C GLY A 46 12.60 6.67 -13.91
N MET A 47 13.54 7.57 -13.61
CA MET A 47 13.25 8.88 -12.99
C MET A 47 12.38 9.75 -13.90
N VAL A 48 12.75 9.85 -15.19
CA VAL A 48 12.02 10.63 -16.19
C VAL A 48 10.60 10.10 -16.37
N MET A 49 10.46 8.79 -16.59
CA MET A 49 9.15 8.16 -16.81
C MET A 49 8.24 8.23 -15.59
N GLN A 50 8.80 8.10 -14.38
CA GLN A 50 8.02 8.20 -13.14
C GLN A 50 7.39 9.58 -12.99
N LEU A 51 8.17 10.66 -13.26
CA LEU A 51 7.62 12.01 -13.20
C LEU A 51 6.62 12.26 -14.32
N HIS A 52 6.96 11.86 -15.56
CA HIS A 52 6.07 12.05 -16.71
C HIS A 52 4.70 11.42 -16.46
N ALA A 53 4.66 10.14 -16.11
CA ALA A 53 3.41 9.45 -15.83
C ALA A 53 2.62 10.09 -14.67
N TYR A 54 3.31 10.59 -13.66
CA TYR A 54 2.64 11.25 -12.54
C TYR A 54 2.01 12.59 -12.95
N LEU A 55 2.71 13.40 -13.74
CA LEU A 55 2.21 14.71 -14.17
C LEU A 55 1.06 14.61 -15.18
N GLU A 56 0.96 13.53 -15.96
CA GLU A 56 -0.19 13.27 -16.83
C GLU A 56 -1.49 13.12 -16.02
N GLU A 57 -1.39 12.51 -14.84
CA GLU A 57 -2.53 12.32 -13.93
C GLU A 57 -2.71 13.50 -12.94
N HIS A 58 -1.60 14.19 -12.59
CA HIS A 58 -1.54 15.23 -11.56
C HIS A 58 -0.80 16.48 -12.06
N PRO A 59 -1.38 17.25 -12.99
CA PRO A 59 -0.69 18.41 -13.59
C PRO A 59 -0.38 19.53 -12.59
N GLU A 60 -1.09 19.57 -11.46
CA GLU A 60 -0.87 20.56 -10.38
C GLU A 60 -0.02 20.00 -9.22
N ALA A 61 0.81 18.97 -9.47
CA ALA A 61 1.64 18.36 -8.46
C ALA A 61 2.60 19.37 -7.81
N THR A 62 2.71 19.32 -6.48
CA THR A 62 3.62 20.14 -5.69
C THR A 62 5.02 19.53 -5.62
N LYS A 63 6.03 20.33 -5.22
CA LYS A 63 7.41 19.83 -4.98
C LYS A 63 7.47 18.67 -4.00
N LEU A 64 6.61 18.67 -2.96
CA LEU A 64 6.56 17.61 -1.96
C LEU A 64 6.01 16.31 -2.55
N GLU A 65 4.99 16.40 -3.39
CA GLU A 65 4.43 15.24 -4.09
C GLU A 65 5.46 14.64 -5.05
N ILE A 66 6.17 15.48 -5.81
CA ILE A 66 7.28 15.02 -6.69
C ILE A 66 8.39 14.33 -5.90
N ASP A 67 8.77 14.82 -4.72
CA ASP A 67 9.72 14.13 -3.85
C ASP A 67 9.24 12.72 -3.49
N ASN A 68 7.95 12.60 -3.15
CA ASN A 68 7.38 11.35 -2.66
C ASN A 68 7.23 10.28 -3.74
N ILE A 69 7.00 10.66 -5.00
CA ILE A 69 6.82 9.67 -6.08
C ILE A 69 8.12 8.99 -6.50
N LEU A 70 9.26 9.63 -6.24
CA LEU A 70 10.57 9.12 -6.65
C LEU A 70 11.17 8.09 -5.67
N ASP A 71 10.49 7.79 -4.60
CA ASP A 71 10.95 6.91 -3.51
C ASP A 71 11.27 5.47 -3.95
N GLY A 72 10.72 5.03 -5.09
CA GLY A 72 10.97 3.71 -5.69
C GLY A 72 12.19 3.64 -6.61
N ASN A 73 12.79 4.76 -6.97
CA ASN A 73 13.88 4.82 -7.93
C ASN A 73 15.24 5.00 -7.23
N ILE A 74 16.18 4.09 -7.50
CA ILE A 74 17.51 4.08 -6.86
C ILE A 74 18.57 4.66 -7.79
N CYS A 75 19.24 5.73 -7.33
CA CYS A 75 20.44 6.28 -7.94
C CYS A 75 21.66 6.09 -7.03
N ARG A 76 22.75 5.53 -7.56
CA ARG A 76 24.02 5.34 -6.82
C ARG A 76 25.00 6.45 -7.00
N CYS A 77 24.83 7.31 -8.01
CA CYS A 77 25.88 8.21 -8.47
C CYS A 77 25.73 9.64 -7.95
N THR A 78 24.49 10.19 -7.96
CA THR A 78 24.26 11.64 -7.84
C THR A 78 23.98 12.11 -6.41
N GLY A 79 23.63 11.20 -5.50
CA GLY A 79 23.11 11.58 -4.17
C GLY A 79 21.71 12.22 -4.22
N TYR A 80 20.98 12.06 -5.33
CA TYR A 80 19.60 12.48 -5.60
C TYR A 80 19.38 13.99 -5.76
N ARG A 81 20.13 14.86 -5.10
CA ARG A 81 19.88 16.31 -5.12
C ARG A 81 19.74 16.89 -6.53
N PRO A 82 20.69 16.70 -7.47
CA PRO A 82 20.55 17.27 -8.81
C PRO A 82 19.36 16.69 -9.59
N ILE A 83 18.98 15.44 -9.33
CA ILE A 83 17.77 14.84 -9.90
C ILE A 83 16.53 15.56 -9.37
N LEU A 84 16.40 15.70 -8.04
CA LEU A 84 15.27 16.37 -7.41
C LEU A 84 15.18 17.84 -7.82
N ASP A 85 16.32 18.54 -7.94
CA ASP A 85 16.36 19.92 -8.40
C ASP A 85 15.89 20.04 -9.86
N ALA A 86 16.17 19.04 -10.70
CA ALA A 86 15.64 18.96 -12.05
C ALA A 86 14.11 18.77 -12.07
N LEU A 87 13.65 17.75 -11.35
CA LEU A 87 12.28 17.30 -11.46
C LEU A 87 11.29 18.22 -10.74
N LYS A 88 11.70 18.88 -9.66
CA LYS A 88 10.89 19.89 -8.96
C LYS A 88 10.64 21.16 -9.74
N GLN A 89 11.33 21.40 -10.86
CA GLN A 89 11.05 22.52 -11.75
C GLN A 89 9.69 22.40 -12.42
N PHE A 90 9.13 21.19 -12.49
CA PHE A 90 7.81 20.90 -13.06
C PHE A 90 6.67 20.96 -12.04
N ALA A 91 6.96 21.25 -10.78
CA ALA A 91 5.94 21.40 -9.75
C ALA A 91 5.13 22.68 -9.95
N SER A 92 3.84 22.66 -9.58
CA SER A 92 2.95 23.82 -9.64
C SER A 92 3.43 24.99 -8.75
N ASP A 93 4.15 24.69 -7.67
CA ASP A 93 4.75 25.65 -6.74
C ASP A 93 6.22 25.96 -7.07
N ALA A 94 6.69 25.63 -8.27
CA ALA A 94 8.06 25.93 -8.72
C ALA A 94 8.18 27.35 -9.25
N THR A 95 9.35 28.00 -9.02
CA THR A 95 9.77 29.18 -9.76
C THR A 95 10.43 28.72 -11.06
N HIS A 96 9.79 28.99 -12.19
CA HIS A 96 10.27 28.52 -13.49
C HIS A 96 11.64 29.09 -13.83
N LYS A 97 12.58 28.22 -14.17
CA LYS A 97 13.87 28.55 -14.75
C LYS A 97 13.83 28.19 -16.24
N LYS A 98 14.31 29.11 -17.09
CA LYS A 98 14.39 28.84 -18.53
C LYS A 98 15.51 27.83 -18.76
N LEU A 99 15.23 26.75 -19.49
CA LEU A 99 16.21 25.75 -19.88
C LEU A 99 17.01 26.27 -21.07
N ASP A 100 18.34 26.15 -21.00
CA ASP A 100 19.25 26.47 -22.12
C ASP A 100 19.31 25.27 -23.10
N SER A 101 19.75 25.53 -24.33
CA SER A 101 19.82 24.50 -25.36
C SER A 101 20.85 23.42 -25.04
N LEU A 102 20.41 22.15 -25.05
CA LEU A 102 21.28 21.00 -24.89
C LEU A 102 21.98 20.63 -26.21
N VAL A 103 23.25 20.17 -26.09
CA VAL A 103 23.99 19.54 -27.20
C VAL A 103 24.12 18.06 -26.93
N ASP A 104 23.65 17.22 -27.89
CA ASP A 104 23.75 15.78 -27.78
C ASP A 104 25.21 15.31 -27.78
N ILE A 105 25.57 14.39 -26.89
CA ILE A 105 26.90 13.81 -26.81
C ILE A 105 27.30 13.08 -28.10
N GLU A 106 26.32 12.59 -28.88
CA GLU A 106 26.52 11.94 -30.16
C GLU A 106 26.84 12.94 -31.30
N ASP A 107 26.51 14.22 -31.13
CA ASP A 107 26.91 15.31 -32.02
C ASP A 107 28.38 15.69 -31.83
N ILE A 108 29.00 15.24 -30.73
CA ILE A 108 30.45 15.31 -30.53
C ILE A 108 31.08 14.18 -31.38
N LYS A 109 31.37 14.47 -32.61
CA LYS A 109 31.69 13.61 -33.74
C LYS A 109 32.89 12.67 -33.62
N LEU A 110 33.35 12.27 -32.43
CA LEU A 110 34.57 11.48 -32.28
C LEU A 110 34.36 10.19 -31.47
N CYS A 111 34.70 9.06 -32.07
CA CYS A 111 34.84 7.78 -31.39
C CYS A 111 35.96 7.87 -30.33
N ARG A 112 35.65 7.66 -29.05
CA ARG A 112 36.62 7.69 -27.95
C ARG A 112 37.74 6.65 -28.05
N LYS A 113 37.60 5.59 -28.88
CA LYS A 113 38.63 4.58 -29.12
C LYS A 113 39.52 4.88 -30.32
N THR A 114 39.03 5.54 -31.36
CA THR A 114 39.72 5.72 -32.61
C THR A 114 39.89 7.20 -32.98
N GLY A 115 39.19 8.12 -32.32
CA GLY A 115 39.17 9.55 -32.72
C GLY A 115 38.35 9.82 -33.98
N ASP A 116 37.77 8.81 -34.61
CA ASP A 116 37.03 8.92 -35.87
C ASP A 116 35.51 8.79 -35.64
N ARG A 117 34.74 9.22 -36.65
CA ARG A 117 33.28 9.13 -36.66
C ARG A 117 32.81 7.67 -36.58
N CYS A 118 32.01 7.30 -35.62
CA CYS A 118 31.42 5.97 -35.52
C CYS A 118 30.32 5.77 -36.60
N HIS A 119 30.54 4.84 -37.53
CA HIS A 119 29.64 4.55 -38.64
C HIS A 119 28.63 3.40 -38.35
N GLY A 120 28.34 3.08 -37.06
CA GLY A 120 27.21 2.22 -36.69
C GLY A 120 27.34 0.75 -37.01
N THR A 121 28.49 0.25 -37.49
CA THR A 121 28.72 -1.18 -37.77
C THR A 121 29.62 -1.83 -36.73
N CYS A 122 29.16 -1.93 -35.48
CA CYS A 122 29.76 -2.86 -34.52
C CYS A 122 29.29 -4.28 -34.82
N ALA A 123 30.19 -5.11 -35.37
CA ALA A 123 29.95 -6.51 -35.66
C ALA A 123 29.90 -7.40 -34.41
N ASN A 124 29.16 -7.02 -33.40
CA ASN A 124 28.82 -7.84 -32.23
C ASN A 124 27.41 -7.51 -31.75
N ALA A 125 26.43 -7.58 -32.64
CA ALA A 125 25.06 -7.86 -32.27
C ALA A 125 25.03 -9.31 -31.75
N GLY A 126 25.46 -9.50 -30.51
CA GLY A 126 25.45 -10.79 -29.84
C GLY A 126 24.04 -11.31 -29.72
N HIS A 127 23.85 -12.48 -30.25
CA HIS A 127 22.81 -13.46 -30.07
C HIS A 127 21.80 -13.11 -28.98
N CYS A 128 20.53 -12.88 -29.39
CA CYS A 128 19.38 -13.27 -28.60
C CYS A 128 19.51 -14.77 -28.36
N THR A 129 19.93 -15.17 -27.18
CA THR A 129 19.75 -16.53 -26.73
C THR A 129 18.26 -16.78 -26.68
N ASP A 130 17.76 -17.75 -27.43
CA ASP A 130 16.41 -18.26 -27.30
C ASP A 130 16.17 -18.69 -25.85
N TYR A 131 15.55 -17.83 -25.09
CA TYR A 131 15.05 -18.16 -23.78
C TYR A 131 13.84 -19.08 -24.03
N VAL A 132 14.03 -20.39 -23.95
CA VAL A 132 12.93 -21.33 -23.81
C VAL A 132 12.40 -21.13 -22.40
N ALA A 133 11.47 -20.20 -22.26
CA ALA A 133 10.70 -20.05 -21.04
C ALA A 133 9.99 -21.39 -20.80
N ALA A 134 10.23 -22.02 -19.66
CA ALA A 134 9.37 -23.08 -19.17
C ALA A 134 7.94 -22.49 -19.18
N SER A 135 7.08 -23.00 -20.06
CA SER A 135 5.80 -22.39 -20.40
C SER A 135 4.77 -22.73 -19.33
N ALA A 136 4.74 -21.97 -18.25
CA ALA A 136 3.57 -21.96 -17.37
C ALA A 136 2.35 -21.46 -18.17
N ALA A 137 1.24 -22.15 -18.08
CA ALA A 137 0.02 -21.75 -18.77
C ALA A 137 -0.60 -20.52 -18.09
N TRP A 138 -1.06 -19.54 -18.88
CA TRP A 138 -1.71 -18.33 -18.39
C TRP A 138 -3.20 -18.37 -18.69
N HIS A 139 -4.00 -18.17 -17.62
CA HIS A 139 -5.43 -18.00 -17.70
C HIS A 139 -5.80 -16.54 -17.42
N GLN A 140 -6.77 -16.00 -18.14
CA GLN A 140 -7.20 -14.61 -18.02
C GLN A 140 -8.74 -14.53 -17.96
N PRO A 141 -9.34 -14.92 -16.80
CA PRO A 141 -10.77 -14.83 -16.60
C PRO A 141 -11.25 -13.37 -16.63
N THR A 142 -12.45 -13.17 -17.17
CA THR A 142 -13.11 -11.86 -17.25
C THR A 142 -14.29 -11.72 -16.30
N THR A 143 -14.75 -12.83 -15.75
CA THR A 143 -15.84 -12.90 -14.78
C THR A 143 -15.46 -13.76 -13.56
N LEU A 144 -16.19 -13.61 -12.45
CA LEU A 144 -16.04 -14.49 -11.30
C LEU A 144 -16.35 -15.96 -11.63
N GLN A 145 -17.29 -16.18 -12.52
CA GLN A 145 -17.66 -17.52 -12.97
C GLN A 145 -16.52 -18.20 -13.75
N ASP A 146 -15.86 -17.47 -14.67
CA ASP A 146 -14.68 -17.98 -15.37
C ASP A 146 -13.57 -18.34 -14.39
N LEU A 147 -13.33 -17.48 -13.37
CA LEU A 147 -12.32 -17.74 -12.33
C LEU A 147 -12.64 -19.01 -11.55
N GLN A 148 -13.88 -19.18 -11.12
CA GLN A 148 -14.35 -20.36 -10.40
C GLN A 148 -14.20 -21.62 -11.26
N GLN A 149 -14.57 -21.56 -12.55
CA GLN A 149 -14.42 -22.66 -13.50
C GLN A 149 -12.95 -23.08 -13.67
N ILE A 150 -12.03 -22.13 -13.77
CA ILE A 150 -10.59 -22.40 -13.84
C ILE A 150 -10.12 -23.07 -12.54
N LEU A 151 -10.46 -22.51 -11.38
CA LEU A 151 -10.05 -23.05 -10.09
C LEU A 151 -10.68 -24.45 -9.81
N SER A 152 -11.85 -24.75 -10.38
CA SER A 152 -12.48 -26.06 -10.24
C SER A 152 -11.72 -27.18 -10.98
N GLN A 153 -10.96 -26.84 -12.02
CA GLN A 153 -10.12 -27.77 -12.77
C GLN A 153 -8.82 -28.13 -12.03
N PHE A 154 -8.43 -27.34 -11.06
CA PHE A 154 -7.22 -27.55 -10.28
C PHE A 154 -7.47 -28.55 -9.14
N THR A 155 -6.43 -29.34 -8.85
CA THR A 155 -6.40 -30.24 -7.71
C THR A 155 -5.68 -29.60 -6.53
N SER A 156 -5.65 -30.27 -5.37
CA SER A 156 -4.85 -29.81 -4.21
C SER A 156 -3.35 -29.79 -4.49
N GLU A 157 -2.88 -30.53 -5.49
CA GLU A 157 -1.46 -30.66 -5.87
C GLU A 157 -1.07 -29.70 -7.01
N THR A 158 -2.04 -29.08 -7.68
CA THR A 158 -1.79 -28.16 -8.79
C THR A 158 -1.05 -26.93 -8.30
N LYS A 159 0.13 -26.66 -8.86
CA LYS A 159 0.90 -25.46 -8.55
C LYS A 159 0.42 -24.30 -9.40
N TYR A 160 -0.36 -23.43 -8.80
CA TYR A 160 -0.88 -22.25 -9.49
C TYR A 160 -0.71 -20.99 -8.64
N ARG A 161 -0.74 -19.85 -9.32
CA ARG A 161 -0.69 -18.53 -8.67
C ARG A 161 -1.78 -17.62 -9.23
N ILE A 162 -2.62 -17.08 -8.37
CA ILE A 162 -3.53 -15.98 -8.72
C ILE A 162 -2.72 -14.68 -8.75
N VAL A 163 -2.84 -13.92 -9.82
CA VAL A 163 -2.02 -12.75 -10.09
C VAL A 163 -2.91 -11.51 -10.25
N GLY A 164 -2.75 -10.55 -9.35
CA GLY A 164 -3.17 -9.16 -9.52
C GLY A 164 -1.98 -8.33 -10.00
N GLY A 165 -1.37 -7.53 -9.11
CA GLY A 165 -0.19 -6.71 -9.44
C GLY A 165 1.15 -7.46 -9.46
N ASN A 166 1.22 -8.68 -8.96
CA ASN A 166 2.44 -9.51 -8.84
C ASN A 166 3.63 -8.83 -8.10
N THR A 167 3.36 -7.84 -7.28
CA THR A 167 4.39 -7.03 -6.60
C THR A 167 5.06 -7.76 -5.44
N GLY A 168 4.47 -8.84 -4.94
CA GLY A 168 5.03 -9.70 -3.89
C GLY A 168 6.12 -10.67 -4.36
N THR A 169 6.28 -10.86 -5.68
CA THR A 169 7.29 -11.77 -6.23
C THR A 169 8.70 -11.31 -5.87
N GLY A 170 9.49 -12.21 -5.25
CA GLY A 170 10.86 -11.95 -4.84
C GLY A 170 11.00 -11.19 -3.51
N VAL A 171 9.91 -10.90 -2.80
CA VAL A 171 9.97 -10.36 -1.43
C VAL A 171 10.56 -11.40 -0.48
N PHE A 172 10.12 -12.63 -0.59
CA PHE A 172 10.68 -13.77 0.14
C PHE A 172 11.57 -14.58 -0.82
N LYS A 173 12.87 -14.67 -0.51
CA LYS A 173 13.87 -15.36 -1.37
C LYS A 173 13.68 -16.87 -1.46
N ARG A 174 12.85 -17.46 -0.60
CA ARG A 174 12.57 -18.89 -0.55
C ARG A 174 11.39 -19.31 -1.44
N ASP A 175 10.67 -18.34 -2.03
CA ASP A 175 9.50 -18.59 -2.86
C ASP A 175 9.90 -18.78 -4.34
N GLU A 176 11.04 -19.41 -4.63
CA GLU A 176 11.42 -19.85 -5.98
C GLU A 176 10.62 -21.09 -6.41
N GLU A 177 9.30 -21.07 -6.16
CA GLU A 177 8.42 -22.12 -6.64
C GLU A 177 8.14 -21.93 -8.13
N SER A 178 8.32 -23.00 -8.89
CA SER A 178 7.82 -23.08 -10.26
C SER A 178 6.31 -23.32 -10.21
N TYR A 179 5.53 -22.47 -10.88
CA TYR A 179 4.10 -22.63 -11.03
C TYR A 179 3.78 -23.19 -12.41
N ASP A 180 2.82 -24.13 -12.47
CA ASP A 180 2.32 -24.69 -13.72
C ASP A 180 1.31 -23.72 -14.38
N TYR A 181 0.60 -22.97 -13.55
CA TYR A 181 -0.46 -22.06 -13.99
C TYR A 181 -0.38 -20.70 -13.31
N PHE A 182 -0.62 -19.65 -14.10
CA PHE A 182 -0.90 -18.31 -13.62
C PHE A 182 -2.32 -17.90 -13.99
N VAL A 183 -3.05 -17.31 -13.04
CA VAL A 183 -4.43 -16.86 -13.23
C VAL A 183 -4.48 -15.34 -13.03
N ASN A 184 -4.52 -14.58 -14.11
CA ASN A 184 -4.55 -13.12 -14.09
C ASN A 184 -5.99 -12.61 -13.88
N ILE A 185 -6.27 -12.05 -12.70
CA ILE A 185 -7.61 -11.60 -12.30
C ILE A 185 -7.87 -10.11 -12.60
N ASN A 186 -6.97 -9.43 -13.31
CA ASN A 186 -7.07 -7.98 -13.53
C ASN A 186 -8.25 -7.56 -14.40
N LYS A 187 -8.83 -8.46 -15.20
CA LYS A 187 -9.98 -8.19 -16.06
C LYS A 187 -11.34 -8.49 -15.41
N ILE A 188 -11.38 -8.84 -14.12
CA ILE A 188 -12.63 -9.11 -13.37
C ILE A 188 -13.08 -7.82 -12.65
N PRO A 189 -14.14 -7.11 -13.12
CA PRO A 189 -14.54 -5.82 -12.57
C PRO A 189 -15.03 -5.91 -11.11
N GLU A 190 -15.70 -7.01 -10.75
CA GLU A 190 -16.26 -7.20 -9.41
C GLU A 190 -15.19 -7.23 -8.32
N LEU A 191 -13.97 -7.68 -8.66
CA LEU A 191 -12.84 -7.69 -7.74
C LEU A 191 -12.22 -6.30 -7.55
N LYS A 192 -12.60 -5.31 -8.35
CA LYS A 192 -12.18 -3.91 -8.24
C LYS A 192 -13.29 -2.98 -7.75
N ALA A 193 -14.45 -3.54 -7.40
CA ALA A 193 -15.61 -2.76 -6.99
C ALA A 193 -15.37 -2.05 -5.66
N GLU A 194 -15.90 -0.82 -5.56
CA GLU A 194 -15.90 0.00 -4.37
C GLU A 194 -17.35 0.31 -3.96
N SER A 195 -17.66 0.22 -2.67
CA SER A 195 -18.97 0.60 -2.14
C SER A 195 -18.82 1.39 -0.84
N THR A 196 -19.62 2.42 -0.68
CA THR A 196 -19.70 3.21 0.56
C THR A 196 -20.87 2.79 1.45
N ASN A 197 -21.83 2.02 0.92
CA ASN A 197 -22.98 1.54 1.70
C ASN A 197 -23.54 0.20 1.13
N PRO A 198 -23.28 -0.95 1.75
CA PRO A 198 -22.31 -1.14 2.84
C PRO A 198 -20.88 -0.85 2.38
N MET A 199 -20.04 -0.33 3.31
CA MET A 199 -18.67 0.02 2.96
C MET A 199 -17.85 -1.24 2.68
N SER A 200 -17.30 -1.33 1.47
CA SER A 200 -16.50 -2.48 1.06
C SER A 200 -15.59 -2.15 -0.13
N LEU A 201 -14.53 -2.93 -0.24
CA LEU A 201 -13.56 -2.87 -1.35
C LEU A 201 -13.37 -4.27 -1.92
N GLY A 202 -13.32 -4.38 -3.23
CA GLY A 202 -12.97 -5.61 -3.93
C GLY A 202 -11.54 -6.05 -3.63
N GLY A 203 -11.29 -7.36 -3.64
CA GLY A 203 -9.97 -7.92 -3.29
C GLY A 203 -8.84 -7.44 -4.21
N ASN A 204 -9.12 -7.15 -5.48
CA ASN A 204 -8.14 -6.69 -6.46
C ASN A 204 -8.07 -5.15 -6.58
N VAL A 205 -8.65 -4.40 -5.64
CA VAL A 205 -8.45 -2.95 -5.52
C VAL A 205 -6.99 -2.68 -5.21
N SER A 206 -6.36 -1.75 -5.95
CA SER A 206 -4.97 -1.38 -5.71
C SER A 206 -4.82 -0.62 -4.38
N ILE A 207 -3.61 -0.60 -3.84
CA ILE A 207 -3.32 0.18 -2.61
C ILE A 207 -3.58 1.68 -2.87
N THR A 208 -3.23 2.18 -4.06
CA THR A 208 -3.49 3.58 -4.44
C THR A 208 -4.97 3.89 -4.50
N ASP A 209 -5.78 3.04 -5.13
CA ASP A 209 -7.24 3.23 -5.19
C ASP A 209 -7.86 3.17 -3.79
N ALA A 210 -7.40 2.23 -2.95
CA ALA A 210 -7.84 2.15 -1.55
C ALA A 210 -7.50 3.43 -0.76
N ILE A 211 -6.31 4.02 -0.96
CA ILE A 211 -5.94 5.31 -0.36
C ILE A 211 -6.91 6.42 -0.83
N ALA A 212 -7.19 6.48 -2.14
CA ALA A 212 -8.14 7.45 -2.69
C ALA A 212 -9.54 7.26 -2.11
N PHE A 213 -10.01 6.01 -2.03
CA PHE A 213 -11.29 5.67 -1.41
C PHE A 213 -11.35 6.12 0.06
N PHE A 214 -10.36 5.77 0.87
CA PHE A 214 -10.33 6.15 2.28
C PHE A 214 -10.21 7.66 2.50
N ASN A 215 -9.48 8.38 1.66
CA ASN A 215 -9.45 9.85 1.70
C ASN A 215 -10.80 10.47 1.34
N ARG A 216 -11.55 9.87 0.40
CA ARG A 216 -12.89 10.34 0.02
C ARG A 216 -13.89 10.16 1.17
N VAL A 217 -13.94 8.99 1.78
CA VAL A 217 -14.84 8.72 2.93
C VAL A 217 -14.35 9.37 4.21
N GLY A 218 -13.06 9.60 4.35
CA GLY A 218 -12.42 10.24 5.50
C GLY A 218 -12.78 11.72 5.67
N LYS A 219 -13.39 12.36 4.65
CA LYS A 219 -13.93 13.73 4.77
C LYS A 219 -15.05 13.81 5.81
N SER A 220 -15.86 12.76 5.94
CA SER A 220 -16.92 12.66 6.95
C SER A 220 -16.47 11.95 8.22
N GLU A 221 -15.52 11.02 8.11
CA GLU A 221 -15.06 10.17 9.21
C GLU A 221 -13.51 10.12 9.27
N PRO A 222 -12.89 10.95 10.14
CA PRO A 222 -11.42 11.13 10.18
C PRO A 222 -10.61 9.84 10.39
N MET A 223 -11.22 8.79 10.92
CA MET A 223 -10.59 7.48 11.09
C MET A 223 -10.06 6.95 9.75
N TRP A 224 -10.81 7.11 8.67
CA TRP A 224 -10.42 6.61 7.35
C TRP A 224 -9.24 7.38 6.77
N THR A 225 -9.10 8.67 7.08
CA THR A 225 -7.92 9.46 6.72
C THR A 225 -6.66 8.92 7.41
N ALA A 226 -6.77 8.43 8.65
CA ALA A 226 -5.64 7.80 9.35
C ALA A 226 -5.23 6.49 8.67
N ILE A 227 -6.19 5.67 8.23
CA ILE A 227 -5.94 4.45 7.46
C ILE A 227 -5.30 4.78 6.11
N ALA A 228 -5.84 5.75 5.34
CA ALA A 228 -5.26 6.19 4.08
C ALA A 228 -3.79 6.60 4.22
N ARG A 229 -3.48 7.40 5.26
CA ARG A 229 -2.11 7.81 5.56
C ARG A 229 -1.21 6.62 5.85
N HIS A 230 -1.68 5.64 6.61
CA HIS A 230 -0.90 4.44 6.93
C HIS A 230 -0.58 3.62 5.67
N LEU A 231 -1.59 3.41 4.80
CA LEU A 231 -1.38 2.73 3.52
C LEU A 231 -0.38 3.46 2.62
N GLY A 232 -0.31 4.79 2.70
CA GLY A 232 0.68 5.61 1.99
C GLY A 232 2.14 5.31 2.35
N TRP A 233 2.40 4.70 3.52
CA TRP A 233 3.74 4.28 3.94
C TRP A 233 4.13 2.89 3.44
N ILE A 234 3.27 2.22 2.68
CA ILE A 234 3.58 0.91 2.10
C ILE A 234 4.42 1.09 0.85
N ALA A 235 5.55 0.39 0.78
CA ALA A 235 6.42 0.28 -0.38
C ALA A 235 6.69 1.62 -1.08
N SER A 236 6.69 1.64 -2.41
CA SER A 236 6.84 2.83 -3.25
C SER A 236 5.55 3.15 -4.02
N TYR A 237 5.48 4.33 -4.61
CA TYR A 237 4.33 4.76 -5.41
C TYR A 237 4.00 3.74 -6.51
N GLY A 238 4.98 3.33 -7.32
CA GLY A 238 4.76 2.35 -8.39
C GLY A 238 4.30 0.98 -7.88
N ILE A 239 4.76 0.55 -6.71
CA ILE A 239 4.29 -0.69 -6.07
C ILE A 239 2.85 -0.55 -5.59
N ARG A 240 2.46 0.59 -5.01
CA ARG A 240 1.09 0.83 -4.55
C ARG A 240 0.09 0.87 -5.71
N ASN A 241 0.48 1.34 -6.88
CA ASN A 241 -0.38 1.36 -8.07
C ASN A 241 -0.73 -0.04 -8.58
N GLN A 242 0.14 -1.01 -8.37
CA GLN A 242 -0.04 -2.39 -8.83
C GLN A 242 -0.42 -3.35 -7.71
N GLY A 243 0.14 -3.17 -6.51
CA GLY A 243 -0.12 -4.02 -5.36
C GLY A 243 -1.56 -3.91 -4.90
N THR A 244 -2.19 -5.05 -4.62
CA THR A 244 -3.60 -5.13 -4.26
C THR A 244 -3.80 -5.46 -2.78
N LEU A 245 -4.97 -5.11 -2.24
CA LEU A 245 -5.30 -5.40 -0.85
C LEU A 245 -5.28 -6.91 -0.58
N ALA A 246 -5.98 -7.70 -1.40
CA ALA A 246 -6.00 -9.15 -1.24
C ALA A 246 -4.63 -9.79 -1.47
N GLY A 247 -3.85 -9.31 -2.46
CA GLY A 247 -2.52 -9.84 -2.71
C GLY A 247 -1.59 -9.71 -1.50
N ASN A 248 -1.65 -8.59 -0.78
CA ASN A 248 -0.88 -8.38 0.44
C ASN A 248 -1.40 -9.23 1.61
N LEU A 249 -2.73 -9.38 1.75
CA LEU A 249 -3.33 -10.26 2.75
C LEU A 249 -3.00 -11.73 2.49
N MET A 250 -3.02 -12.18 1.23
CA MET A 250 -2.58 -13.54 0.85
C MET A 250 -1.11 -13.78 1.18
N MET A 251 -0.25 -12.76 0.99
CA MET A 251 1.14 -12.85 1.39
C MET A 251 1.27 -12.97 2.92
N LYS A 252 0.42 -12.28 3.70
CA LYS A 252 0.35 -12.44 5.16
C LYS A 252 -0.13 -13.82 5.58
N ASN A 253 -1.09 -14.42 4.87
CA ASN A 253 -1.57 -15.77 5.12
C ASN A 253 -0.48 -16.82 4.82
N ALA A 254 0.27 -16.66 3.73
CA ALA A 254 1.36 -17.56 3.37
C ALA A 254 2.59 -17.41 4.28
N HIS A 255 2.85 -16.20 4.78
CA HIS A 255 4.00 -15.85 5.62
C HIS A 255 3.51 -15.12 6.87
N ASN A 256 3.28 -15.88 7.94
CA ASN A 256 2.74 -15.33 9.18
C ASN A 256 3.66 -14.33 9.89
N ASP A 257 4.94 -14.35 9.60
CA ASP A 257 5.96 -13.40 10.07
C ASP A 257 5.98 -12.09 9.27
N PHE A 258 5.27 -12.03 8.13
CA PHE A 258 5.19 -10.80 7.32
C PHE A 258 4.48 -9.67 8.09
N PRO A 259 5.17 -8.53 8.39
CA PRO A 259 4.60 -7.40 9.12
C PRO A 259 3.71 -6.52 8.22
N SER A 260 2.61 -7.10 7.74
CA SER A 260 1.69 -6.47 6.80
C SER A 260 0.99 -5.25 7.38
N ASP A 261 1.21 -4.09 6.79
CA ASP A 261 0.52 -2.85 7.16
C ASP A 261 -0.96 -2.85 6.71
N ILE A 262 -1.29 -3.58 5.63
CA ILE A 262 -2.69 -3.77 5.22
C ILE A 262 -3.41 -4.62 6.25
N TYR A 263 -2.81 -5.73 6.68
CA TYR A 263 -3.38 -6.56 7.73
C TYR A 263 -3.61 -5.74 9.02
N LEU A 264 -2.59 -5.00 9.47
CA LEU A 264 -2.71 -4.10 10.62
C LEU A 264 -3.90 -3.15 10.47
N SER A 265 -3.98 -2.47 9.34
CA SER A 265 -5.04 -1.48 9.08
C SER A 265 -6.42 -2.13 9.11
N MET A 266 -6.57 -3.30 8.50
CA MET A 266 -7.85 -4.02 8.44
C MET A 266 -8.23 -4.61 9.82
N ALA A 267 -7.27 -5.18 10.55
CA ALA A 267 -7.50 -5.67 11.93
C ALA A 267 -7.87 -4.52 12.87
N THR A 268 -7.19 -3.36 12.74
CA THR A 268 -7.48 -2.16 13.56
C THR A 268 -8.94 -1.71 13.41
N VAL A 269 -9.48 -1.76 12.20
CA VAL A 269 -10.88 -1.36 11.94
C VAL A 269 -11.87 -2.53 12.03
N GLY A 270 -11.42 -3.74 12.37
CA GLY A 270 -12.26 -4.92 12.51
C GLY A 270 -12.92 -5.35 11.21
N ALA A 271 -12.18 -5.28 10.10
CA ALA A 271 -12.66 -5.70 8.79
C ALA A 271 -12.94 -7.20 8.73
N THR A 272 -13.85 -7.61 7.86
CA THR A 272 -14.11 -9.01 7.52
C THR A 272 -13.90 -9.25 6.03
N LEU A 273 -13.53 -10.47 5.67
CA LEU A 273 -13.23 -10.89 4.32
C LEU A 273 -14.33 -11.82 3.80
N GLU A 274 -14.85 -11.53 2.62
CA GLU A 274 -15.65 -12.49 1.86
C GLU A 274 -14.70 -13.35 1.04
N ILE A 275 -14.59 -14.62 1.42
CA ILE A 275 -13.78 -15.62 0.73
C ILE A 275 -14.70 -16.48 -0.10
N VAL A 276 -14.36 -16.65 -1.37
CA VAL A 276 -15.14 -17.48 -2.31
C VAL A 276 -14.26 -18.65 -2.77
N ASP A 277 -14.82 -19.84 -2.82
CA ASP A 277 -14.14 -21.02 -3.32
C ASP A 277 -14.48 -21.32 -4.80
N HIS A 278 -13.84 -22.34 -5.34
CA HIS A 278 -14.03 -22.80 -6.71
C HIS A 278 -15.45 -23.29 -7.02
N SER A 279 -16.27 -23.64 -6.02
CA SER A 279 -17.67 -24.04 -6.22
C SER A 279 -18.63 -22.85 -6.21
N GLY A 280 -18.14 -21.66 -5.85
CA GLY A 280 -18.94 -20.45 -5.66
C GLY A 280 -19.51 -20.31 -4.25
N ALA A 281 -19.20 -21.23 -3.34
CA ALA A 281 -19.56 -21.06 -1.95
C ALA A 281 -18.75 -19.91 -1.32
N SER A 282 -19.43 -19.03 -0.57
CA SER A 282 -18.80 -17.92 0.10
C SER A 282 -18.89 -18.03 1.62
N GLU A 283 -17.84 -17.55 2.30
CA GLU A 283 -17.79 -17.43 3.75
C GLU A 283 -17.28 -16.07 4.16
N GLN A 284 -17.78 -15.54 5.28
CA GLN A 284 -17.23 -14.34 5.90
C GLN A 284 -16.33 -14.72 7.06
N VAL A 285 -15.09 -14.19 7.02
CA VAL A 285 -14.05 -14.50 8.00
C VAL A 285 -13.47 -13.18 8.53
N SER A 286 -13.17 -13.11 9.83
CA SER A 286 -12.41 -11.96 10.35
C SER A 286 -11.01 -11.92 9.75
N VAL A 287 -10.39 -10.75 9.71
CA VAL A 287 -9.00 -10.62 9.22
C VAL A 287 -8.04 -11.42 10.11
N GLU A 288 -8.34 -11.53 11.40
CA GLU A 288 -7.56 -12.31 12.36
C GLU A 288 -7.63 -13.82 12.07
N ASP A 289 -8.85 -14.35 11.86
CA ASP A 289 -9.03 -15.78 11.57
C ASP A 289 -8.52 -16.16 10.18
N PHE A 290 -8.49 -15.20 9.26
CA PHE A 290 -7.98 -15.40 7.90
C PHE A 290 -6.52 -15.87 7.86
N VAL A 291 -5.67 -15.44 8.80
CA VAL A 291 -4.22 -15.72 8.77
C VAL A 291 -3.91 -17.23 8.80
N THR A 292 -4.77 -18.03 9.41
CA THR A 292 -4.62 -19.49 9.50
C THR A 292 -5.53 -20.26 8.53
N LYS A 293 -6.27 -19.53 7.68
CA LYS A 293 -7.25 -20.13 6.78
C LYS A 293 -6.55 -20.83 5.62
N ASP A 294 -7.02 -22.03 5.27
CA ASP A 294 -6.63 -22.67 4.01
C ASP A 294 -7.27 -21.94 2.83
N MET A 295 -6.42 -21.40 1.98
CA MET A 295 -6.79 -20.63 0.79
C MET A 295 -6.63 -21.41 -0.52
N ASN A 296 -6.40 -22.72 -0.48
CA ASN A 296 -6.30 -23.53 -1.68
C ASN A 296 -7.61 -23.48 -2.50
N ARG A 297 -7.53 -23.12 -3.78
CA ARG A 297 -8.66 -22.91 -4.72
C ARG A 297 -9.72 -21.91 -4.21
N LYS A 298 -9.29 -20.94 -3.41
CA LYS A 298 -10.11 -19.85 -2.89
C LYS A 298 -9.49 -18.51 -3.23
N PHE A 299 -10.31 -17.47 -3.18
CA PHE A 299 -9.86 -16.09 -3.35
C PHE A 299 -10.66 -15.14 -2.47
N ILE A 300 -10.04 -14.03 -2.10
CA ILE A 300 -10.72 -12.94 -1.38
C ILE A 300 -11.48 -12.14 -2.43
N LYS A 301 -12.80 -12.17 -2.37
CA LYS A 301 -13.67 -11.41 -3.28
C LYS A 301 -13.83 -9.98 -2.79
N THR A 302 -14.18 -9.80 -1.51
CA THR A 302 -14.55 -8.50 -0.95
C THR A 302 -13.98 -8.34 0.46
N ILE A 303 -13.53 -7.14 0.78
CA ILE A 303 -13.14 -6.70 2.13
C ILE A 303 -14.26 -5.80 2.64
N HIS A 304 -14.97 -6.25 3.67
CA HIS A 304 -16.05 -5.50 4.29
C HIS A 304 -15.52 -4.67 5.46
N LEU A 305 -15.89 -3.40 5.47
CA LEU A 305 -15.46 -2.40 6.42
C LEU A 305 -16.69 -1.96 7.24
N SER A 306 -16.81 -2.47 8.45
CA SER A 306 -18.01 -2.22 9.26
C SER A 306 -17.79 -1.06 10.22
N MET A 307 -18.64 -0.05 10.12
CA MET A 307 -18.79 0.99 11.15
C MET A 307 -19.65 0.51 12.35
N ALA A 308 -20.33 -0.62 12.22
CA ALA A 308 -21.33 -1.05 13.20
C ALA A 308 -20.74 -1.38 14.59
N LYS A 309 -19.49 -1.86 14.64
CA LYS A 309 -18.77 -2.07 15.91
C LYS A 309 -18.48 -0.76 16.66
N TRP A 310 -18.51 0.36 15.96
CA TRP A 310 -18.05 1.66 16.42
C TRP A 310 -19.18 2.69 16.56
N LEU A 311 -20.42 2.31 16.21
CA LEU A 311 -21.59 3.12 16.53
C LEU A 311 -21.95 2.90 18.00
N PRO A 312 -22.24 3.96 18.79
CA PRO A 312 -22.72 3.79 20.14
C PRO A 312 -23.96 2.92 20.12
N PRO A 313 -24.17 2.02 21.11
CA PRO A 313 -25.37 1.23 21.18
C PRO A 313 -26.56 2.17 21.08
N LYS A 314 -27.53 1.85 20.20
CA LYS A 314 -28.74 2.64 20.04
C LYS A 314 -29.38 2.74 21.42
N ILE A 315 -29.27 3.91 22.06
CA ILE A 315 -30.00 4.19 23.29
C ILE A 315 -31.45 4.21 22.88
N ASN A 316 -32.18 3.18 23.24
CA ASN A 316 -33.62 3.05 23.03
C ASN A 316 -34.32 4.02 23.99
N ILE A 317 -34.24 5.32 23.71
CA ILE A 317 -35.11 6.30 24.33
C ILE A 317 -36.46 6.07 23.66
N GLY A 318 -37.38 5.46 24.39
CA GLY A 318 -38.73 5.15 23.97
C GLY A 318 -39.51 6.41 23.57
N PHE A 319 -39.20 6.96 22.44
CA PHE A 319 -40.02 7.92 21.70
C PHE A 319 -39.89 7.63 20.21
N ASN A 320 -41.00 7.30 19.58
CA ASN A 320 -41.19 7.13 18.15
C ASN A 320 -40.83 8.41 17.37
N ARG A 321 -39.55 8.69 17.21
CA ARG A 321 -39.01 9.63 16.21
C ARG A 321 -37.77 9.03 15.56
N VAL A 322 -37.98 8.50 14.37
CA VAL A 322 -36.91 8.25 13.40
C VAL A 322 -36.32 9.62 13.07
N MET A 323 -35.22 9.99 13.72
CA MET A 323 -34.42 11.12 13.27
C MET A 323 -33.70 10.68 12.00
N LYS A 324 -34.26 11.03 10.84
CA LYS A 324 -33.49 11.15 9.59
C LYS A 324 -32.52 12.30 9.83
N TYR A 325 -31.22 12.02 9.83
CA TYR A 325 -30.21 13.08 9.78
C TYR A 325 -30.38 13.85 8.48
N PRO A 326 -30.60 15.20 8.50
CA PRO A 326 -30.65 15.99 7.28
C PRO A 326 -29.28 15.93 6.59
N ALA A 327 -29.25 15.75 5.28
CA ALA A 327 -28.02 15.73 4.46
C ALA A 327 -27.18 17.02 4.62
N GLU A 328 -27.79 18.13 5.01
CA GLU A 328 -27.14 19.42 5.28
C GLU A 328 -26.25 19.43 6.54
N PHE A 329 -26.42 18.48 7.47
CA PHE A 329 -25.60 18.40 8.69
C PHE A 329 -24.21 17.80 8.41
N ILE A 330 -24.07 17.05 7.32
CA ILE A 330 -22.81 16.43 6.86
C ILE A 330 -21.92 17.46 6.13
N ALA A 331 -22.53 18.45 5.47
CA ALA A 331 -21.81 19.42 4.64
C ALA A 331 -21.06 20.53 5.39
N ASN A 332 -21.39 20.80 6.65
CA ASN A 332 -20.89 21.98 7.38
C ASN A 332 -19.97 21.69 8.56
N GLY A 333 -19.39 20.49 8.70
CA GLY A 333 -18.42 20.21 9.76
C GLY A 333 -18.92 20.54 11.20
N GLY A 334 -20.25 20.56 11.38
CA GLY A 334 -20.91 20.96 12.62
C GLY A 334 -20.62 19.94 13.72
N HIS A 335 -19.63 20.22 14.54
CA HIS A 335 -19.40 19.51 15.78
C HIS A 335 -20.55 19.83 16.74
N ARG A 336 -21.50 18.92 16.94
CA ARG A 336 -22.31 18.96 18.15
C ARG A 336 -21.37 18.71 19.33
N ALA A 337 -21.29 19.64 20.25
CA ALA A 337 -20.84 19.38 21.60
C ALA A 337 -21.62 18.14 22.10
N GLY A 338 -20.94 17.09 22.60
CA GLY A 338 -21.58 15.92 23.19
C GLY A 338 -21.65 14.65 22.35
N ALA A 339 -21.13 14.61 21.13
CA ALA A 339 -21.08 13.38 20.36
C ALA A 339 -19.81 12.56 20.69
N SER A 340 -19.99 11.29 21.05
CA SER A 340 -18.89 10.31 21.14
C SER A 340 -18.07 10.33 19.84
N ARG A 341 -16.74 10.34 19.96
CA ARG A 341 -15.82 10.43 18.81
C ARG A 341 -15.03 9.14 18.66
N THR A 342 -14.98 8.64 17.42
CA THR A 342 -14.04 7.57 17.08
C THR A 342 -12.64 8.16 16.95
N PHE A 343 -11.74 7.70 17.80
CA PHE A 343 -10.33 8.01 17.75
C PHE A 343 -9.61 6.87 17.04
N CYS A 344 -8.80 7.18 16.03
CA CYS A 344 -7.97 6.20 15.34
C CYS A 344 -6.55 6.75 15.18
N ARG A 345 -5.56 5.96 15.55
CA ARG A 345 -4.14 6.23 15.31
C ARG A 345 -3.47 4.97 14.80
N THR A 346 -2.65 5.15 13.80
CA THR A 346 -1.78 4.09 13.28
C THR A 346 -0.36 4.58 13.19
N PHE A 347 0.59 3.69 13.41
CA PHE A 347 2.02 3.98 13.40
C PHE A 347 2.77 2.91 12.64
N LYS A 348 3.82 3.34 11.94
CA LYS A 348 4.79 2.46 11.30
C LYS A 348 6.18 3.02 11.56
N ILE A 349 6.97 2.32 12.34
CA ILE A 349 8.35 2.71 12.64
C ILE A 349 9.30 1.85 11.82
N MET A 350 10.05 2.50 10.96
CA MET A 350 10.91 1.88 9.94
C MET A 350 12.36 2.33 10.10
N PRO A 351 13.34 1.54 9.59
CA PRO A 351 14.75 1.93 9.59
C PRO A 351 15.05 3.10 8.62
N ARG A 352 14.15 3.41 7.70
CA ARG A 352 14.26 4.49 6.71
C ARG A 352 12.87 5.02 6.34
N SER A 353 12.79 6.15 5.66
CA SER A 353 11.54 6.88 5.39
C SER A 353 10.54 6.14 4.49
N SER A 354 11.01 5.27 3.60
CA SER A 354 10.16 4.50 2.67
C SER A 354 10.78 3.16 2.30
N ASN A 355 10.03 2.32 1.59
CA ASN A 355 10.48 1.01 1.08
C ASN A 355 11.13 0.11 2.14
N ALA A 356 10.57 0.08 3.33
CA ALA A 356 11.05 -0.78 4.41
C ALA A 356 9.87 -1.42 5.15
N HIS A 357 10.12 -2.62 5.66
CA HIS A 357 9.24 -3.23 6.65
C HIS A 357 9.35 -2.49 7.98
N ALA A 358 8.30 -2.51 8.76
CA ALA A 358 8.31 -1.91 10.09
C ALA A 358 9.16 -2.73 11.06
N TYR A 359 9.91 -2.07 11.94
CA TYR A 359 10.36 -2.68 13.19
C TYR A 359 9.18 -2.97 14.10
N VAL A 360 8.27 -1.97 14.21
CA VAL A 360 6.98 -2.09 14.90
C VAL A 360 5.98 -1.27 14.12
N ASN A 361 4.84 -1.85 13.82
CA ASN A 361 3.65 -1.12 13.43
C ASN A 361 2.55 -1.31 14.48
N ALA A 362 1.68 -0.32 14.63
CA ALA A 362 0.65 -0.33 15.65
C ALA A 362 -0.62 0.35 15.15
N GLY A 363 -1.76 -0.19 15.57
CA GLY A 363 -3.08 0.35 15.29
C GLY A 363 -3.92 0.45 16.56
N PHE A 364 -4.55 1.61 16.74
CA PHE A 364 -5.37 1.93 17.90
C PHE A 364 -6.69 2.55 17.45
N VAL A 365 -7.79 1.98 17.93
CA VAL A 365 -9.12 2.57 17.75
C VAL A 365 -9.86 2.54 19.08
N ALA A 366 -10.47 3.65 19.44
CA ALA A 366 -11.36 3.75 20.58
C ALA A 366 -12.51 4.72 20.31
N HIS A 367 -13.65 4.46 20.90
CA HIS A 367 -14.71 5.45 21.05
C HIS A 367 -14.53 6.18 22.37
N VAL A 368 -14.44 7.48 22.30
CA VAL A 368 -14.28 8.34 23.48
C VAL A 368 -15.42 9.34 23.56
N ASP A 369 -15.86 9.61 24.77
CA ASP A 369 -16.83 10.65 25.08
C ASP A 369 -16.09 11.88 25.64
N PRO A 370 -15.92 12.96 24.85
CA PRO A 370 -15.20 14.15 25.29
C PRO A 370 -15.90 14.90 26.43
N GLU A 371 -17.23 14.83 26.51
CA GLU A 371 -18.00 15.50 27.58
C GLU A 371 -17.89 14.74 28.90
N ASN A 372 -17.63 13.46 28.86
CA ASN A 372 -17.41 12.62 30.01
C ASN A 372 -15.92 12.33 30.22
N ASN A 373 -15.11 13.38 30.12
CA ASN A 373 -13.68 13.37 30.39
C ASN A 373 -12.91 12.30 29.58
N PHE A 374 -13.28 12.12 28.28
CA PHE A 374 -12.72 11.11 27.38
C PHE A 374 -12.90 9.65 27.86
N LEU A 375 -14.07 9.38 28.44
CA LEU A 375 -14.46 8.02 28.81
C LEU A 375 -14.48 7.13 27.55
N ILE A 376 -13.79 5.99 27.61
CA ILE A 376 -13.80 4.99 26.54
C ILE A 376 -15.15 4.24 26.59
N SER A 377 -15.95 4.41 25.54
CA SER A 377 -17.24 3.71 25.39
C SER A 377 -17.05 2.48 24.48
N GLY A 378 -17.24 1.30 25.06
CA GLY A 378 -17.05 0.03 24.38
C GLY A 378 -15.61 -0.49 24.41
N LYS A 379 -15.38 -1.62 23.72
CA LYS A 379 -14.06 -2.24 23.69
C LYS A 379 -13.18 -1.56 22.64
N PRO A 380 -12.04 -0.97 23.03
CA PRO A 380 -11.09 -0.42 22.07
C PRO A 380 -10.36 -1.54 21.34
N THR A 381 -9.66 -1.21 20.25
CA THR A 381 -8.76 -2.10 19.53
C THR A 381 -7.32 -1.63 19.72
N VAL A 382 -6.43 -2.54 20.11
CA VAL A 382 -5.00 -2.31 20.33
C VAL A 382 -4.22 -3.43 19.67
N VAL A 383 -3.63 -3.17 18.50
CA VAL A 383 -2.94 -4.19 17.68
C VAL A 383 -1.52 -3.76 17.37
N PHE A 384 -0.58 -4.70 17.46
CA PHE A 384 0.83 -4.51 17.13
C PHE A 384 1.33 -5.58 16.17
N GLY A 385 2.14 -5.16 15.20
CA GLY A 385 2.97 -6.05 14.38
C GLY A 385 4.45 -5.80 14.63
N GLY A 386 5.27 -6.79 14.31
CA GLY A 386 6.72 -6.76 14.53
C GLY A 386 7.14 -7.02 15.97
N ILE A 387 6.25 -7.44 16.86
CA ILE A 387 6.59 -7.87 18.23
C ILE A 387 6.94 -9.36 18.24
N SER A 388 6.08 -10.17 17.67
CA SER A 388 6.29 -11.62 17.50
C SER A 388 6.00 -11.99 16.04
N PRO A 389 6.26 -13.21 15.58
CA PRO A 389 5.96 -13.64 14.22
C PRO A 389 4.50 -13.44 13.83
N THR A 390 3.58 -13.51 14.80
CA THR A 390 2.18 -13.16 14.62
C THR A 390 1.87 -11.76 15.16
N PHE A 391 0.83 -11.13 14.63
CA PHE A 391 0.36 -9.86 15.19
C PHE A 391 -0.17 -10.04 16.60
N THR A 392 0.18 -9.12 17.49
CA THR A 392 -0.27 -9.12 18.89
C THR A 392 -1.52 -8.26 19.02
N HIS A 393 -2.65 -8.88 19.32
CA HIS A 393 -3.88 -8.20 19.75
C HIS A 393 -3.88 -8.12 21.27
N ALA A 394 -3.72 -6.90 21.82
CA ALA A 394 -3.53 -6.70 23.26
C ALA A 394 -4.85 -6.80 24.03
N THR A 395 -5.46 -7.97 24.05
CA THR A 395 -6.83 -8.21 24.54
C THR A 395 -7.01 -7.93 26.03
N LYS A 396 -6.00 -8.15 26.87
CA LYS A 396 -6.06 -7.80 28.29
C LYS A 396 -6.10 -6.28 28.46
N THR A 397 -5.23 -5.58 27.73
CA THR A 397 -5.20 -4.10 27.71
C THR A 397 -6.49 -3.52 27.20
N GLU A 398 -7.07 -4.07 26.12
CA GLU A 398 -8.36 -3.66 25.57
C GLU A 398 -9.49 -3.82 26.62
N ASN A 399 -9.54 -4.97 27.28
CA ASN A 399 -10.53 -5.23 28.31
C ASN A 399 -10.35 -4.32 29.54
N PHE A 400 -9.10 -4.03 29.91
CA PHE A 400 -8.80 -3.11 31.01
C PHE A 400 -9.26 -1.68 30.70
N LEU A 401 -9.12 -1.24 29.45
CA LEU A 401 -9.46 0.13 29.03
C LEU A 401 -10.98 0.36 28.92
N MET A 402 -11.81 -0.67 28.87
CA MET A 402 -13.27 -0.50 28.78
C MET A 402 -13.81 0.32 29.96
N ASN A 403 -14.63 1.33 29.66
CA ASN A 403 -15.25 2.23 30.65
C ASN A 403 -14.22 2.98 31.52
N LYS A 404 -13.00 3.17 31.04
CA LYS A 404 -11.96 3.94 31.69
C LYS A 404 -11.83 5.32 31.05
N ASN A 405 -11.27 6.24 31.82
CA ASN A 405 -11.05 7.60 31.41
C ASN A 405 -9.64 7.80 30.88
N MET A 406 -9.49 8.19 29.61
CA MET A 406 -8.16 8.33 28.99
C MET A 406 -7.32 9.46 29.62
N ASN A 407 -7.92 10.45 30.26
CA ASN A 407 -7.21 11.54 30.92
C ASN A 407 -6.71 11.18 32.32
N ASP A 408 -7.13 10.04 32.89
CA ASP A 408 -6.63 9.58 34.17
C ASP A 408 -5.21 9.04 34.02
N HIS A 409 -4.26 9.70 34.73
CA HIS A 409 -2.85 9.39 34.63
C HIS A 409 -2.48 8.05 35.28
N GLU A 410 -3.07 7.75 36.43
CA GLU A 410 -2.79 6.49 37.14
C GLU A 410 -3.40 5.30 36.39
N MET A 411 -4.63 5.47 35.91
CA MET A 411 -5.25 4.46 35.04
C MET A 411 -4.39 4.17 33.81
N PHE A 412 -3.85 5.20 33.16
CA PHE A 412 -3.04 5.03 31.96
C PHE A 412 -1.70 4.34 32.26
N LYS A 413 -1.13 4.57 33.43
CA LYS A 413 0.07 3.87 33.92
C LYS A 413 -0.21 2.39 34.15
N GLU A 414 -1.34 2.05 34.74
CA GLU A 414 -1.79 0.65 34.90
C GLU A 414 -2.02 -0.02 33.53
N ALA A 415 -2.63 0.71 32.58
CA ALA A 415 -2.79 0.23 31.20
C ALA A 415 -1.45 -0.10 30.53
N LEU A 416 -0.42 0.75 30.72
CA LEU A 416 0.94 0.48 30.23
C LEU A 416 1.56 -0.75 30.88
N GLN A 417 1.34 -0.97 32.18
CA GLN A 417 1.83 -2.18 32.88
C GLN A 417 1.13 -3.44 32.34
N THR A 418 -0.19 -3.36 32.13
CA THR A 418 -0.96 -4.44 31.53
C THR A 418 -0.46 -4.76 30.12
N LEU A 419 -0.26 -3.73 29.28
CA LEU A 419 0.31 -3.90 27.94
C LEU A 419 1.70 -4.52 27.97
N ALA A 420 2.57 -4.06 28.88
CA ALA A 420 3.90 -4.62 29.02
C ALA A 420 3.90 -6.13 29.33
N SER A 421 2.87 -6.63 30.01
CA SER A 421 2.69 -8.05 30.30
C SER A 421 2.22 -8.88 29.10
N GLU A 422 1.64 -8.25 28.08
CA GLU A 422 1.14 -8.90 26.86
C GLU A 422 2.16 -8.88 25.71
N LEU A 423 3.12 -7.95 25.76
CA LEU A 423 4.13 -7.83 24.71
C LEU A 423 5.32 -8.76 25.00
N GLU A 424 5.38 -9.86 24.27
CA GLU A 424 6.46 -10.85 24.32
C GLU A 424 7.20 -10.87 22.98
N PRO A 425 8.20 -9.97 22.78
CA PRO A 425 8.91 -9.91 21.53
C PRO A 425 9.85 -11.10 21.37
N ASP A 426 9.84 -11.71 20.20
CA ASP A 426 10.78 -12.75 19.78
C ASP A 426 12.17 -12.17 19.45
N PHE A 427 13.14 -13.06 19.28
CA PHE A 427 14.44 -12.70 18.73
C PHE A 427 14.42 -12.88 17.20
N ASP A 428 14.61 -11.78 16.48
CA ASP A 428 14.80 -11.78 15.03
C ASP A 428 16.12 -11.05 14.71
N PRO A 429 17.09 -11.73 14.08
CA PRO A 429 18.42 -11.14 13.80
C PRO A 429 18.37 -10.01 12.76
N VAL A 430 17.27 -9.87 11.99
CA VAL A 430 17.09 -8.86 10.96
C VAL A 430 16.41 -7.60 11.50
N LEU A 431 15.60 -7.77 12.54
CA LEU A 431 14.89 -6.67 13.19
C LEU A 431 15.74 -6.05 14.31
N ALA A 432 15.22 -4.97 14.89
CA ALA A 432 15.78 -4.38 16.10
C ALA A 432 15.62 -5.33 17.31
N SER A 433 16.39 -5.10 18.37
CA SER A 433 16.36 -5.98 19.55
C SER A 433 14.96 -6.13 20.16
N PRO A 434 14.65 -7.26 20.80
CA PRO A 434 13.36 -7.48 21.46
C PRO A 434 13.01 -6.37 22.45
N GLU A 435 13.96 -5.92 23.25
CA GLU A 435 13.79 -4.86 24.24
C GLU A 435 13.42 -3.53 23.57
N TYR A 436 14.13 -3.18 22.49
CA TYR A 436 13.83 -1.97 21.74
C TYR A 436 12.43 -2.01 21.15
N ARG A 437 12.02 -3.12 20.52
CA ARG A 437 10.68 -3.26 19.92
C ARG A 437 9.57 -3.17 20.97
N LYS A 438 9.79 -3.79 22.16
CA LYS A 438 8.86 -3.69 23.28
C LYS A 438 8.71 -2.25 23.78
N GLN A 439 9.82 -1.58 24.05
CA GLN A 439 9.80 -0.18 24.51
C GLN A 439 9.18 0.75 23.46
N LEU A 440 9.46 0.50 22.19
CA LEU A 440 8.86 1.25 21.10
C LEU A 440 7.34 1.08 21.06
N ALA A 441 6.82 -0.15 21.15
CA ALA A 441 5.39 -0.42 21.18
C ALA A 441 4.69 0.27 22.36
N MET A 442 5.28 0.22 23.55
CA MET A 442 4.79 0.93 24.73
C MET A 442 4.79 2.45 24.51
N GLY A 443 5.86 2.99 23.92
CA GLY A 443 5.96 4.40 23.58
C GLY A 443 4.92 4.85 22.55
N LEU A 444 4.59 4.00 21.55
CA LEU A 444 3.53 4.26 20.59
C LEU A 444 2.16 4.26 21.26
N PHE A 445 1.90 3.35 22.19
CA PHE A 445 0.68 3.34 22.98
C PHE A 445 0.58 4.60 23.88
N TYR A 446 1.68 5.02 24.47
CA TYR A 446 1.72 6.27 25.24
C TYR A 446 1.36 7.52 24.41
N LYS A 447 1.75 7.55 23.11
CA LYS A 447 1.39 8.66 22.20
C LYS A 447 -0.09 8.71 21.83
N VAL A 448 -0.87 7.71 22.19
CA VAL A 448 -2.32 7.67 21.94
C VAL A 448 -3.07 8.50 22.97
N LYS A 449 -2.49 8.69 24.15
CA LYS A 449 -2.97 9.61 25.20
C LYS A 449 -2.81 11.09 24.73
#